data_cc7b3a7cd50c87aea82d6be6a10c6147
#
_entry.id   cc7b3a7cd50c87aea82d6be6a10c6147
#
_cell.length_a   1.000
_cell.length_b   1.000
_cell.length_c   1.000
_cell.angle_alpha   90.00
_cell.angle_beta   90.00
_cell.angle_gamma   90.00
#
_symmetry.space_group_name_H-M   'P 1'
#
loop_
_entity.id
_entity.type
_entity.pdbx_description
1 polymer ?
#
loop_
_entity_poly.entity_id
_entity_poly.type
_entity_poly.pdbx_seq_one_letter_code
_entity_poly.pdbx_strand_id
1 'polypeptide(L)'
;MVHFGNDSLYSYIAQRSSNLRCLRLAMCYPLTGNGFVSAVMKLSFLEELDISQGYTQLDLKAIGHSCPLLKTFKLNRPSFSRFVKYDDEPLAIAETMPELRHLELFGNGLTNLRLEAILDNCVHLVHLDLRRCFNINLLGDLEKRCSERIRDLRRPDDSTADSPFDASSDIYSAGEDDYDFYSDDSDVYNPYYD
;
A
#
# COMPACT_ATOMS: atom_id res chain seq x y z
N MET A 1 8.97 25.57 -6.91
CA MET A 1 8.35 24.25 -6.70
C MET A 1 7.25 24.44 -5.67
N VAL A 2 5.99 24.36 -6.05
CA VAL A 2 4.86 24.54 -5.12
C VAL A 2 4.60 23.18 -4.49
N HIS A 3 4.87 23.05 -3.19
CA HIS A 3 4.49 21.84 -2.43
C HIS A 3 2.98 21.87 -2.19
N PHE A 4 2.24 21.16 -3.02
CA PHE A 4 0.82 20.90 -2.77
C PHE A 4 0.71 19.70 -1.84
N GLY A 5 0.08 19.92 -0.68
CA GLY A 5 -0.29 18.88 0.27
C GLY A 5 0.40 19.05 1.62
N ASN A 6 -0.24 19.76 2.51
CA ASN A 6 0.03 19.70 3.94
C ASN A 6 -1.27 19.27 4.66
N ASP A 7 -1.19 18.92 5.92
CA ASP A 7 -2.34 18.49 6.72
C ASP A 7 -3.51 19.50 6.71
N SER A 8 -3.24 20.77 6.41
CA SER A 8 -4.27 21.81 6.29
C SER A 8 -5.14 21.62 5.03
N LEU A 9 -4.59 21.13 3.91
CA LEU A 9 -5.36 20.82 2.70
C LEU A 9 -6.37 19.69 2.98
N TYR A 10 -5.94 18.61 3.66
CA TYR A 10 -6.84 17.51 3.99
C TYR A 10 -7.94 17.93 4.94
N SER A 11 -7.58 18.70 5.95
CA SER A 11 -8.57 19.27 6.87
C SER A 11 -9.58 20.16 6.14
N TYR A 12 -9.13 20.95 5.17
CA TYR A 12 -10.00 21.79 4.34
C TYR A 12 -10.94 20.95 3.48
N ILE A 13 -10.44 19.93 2.77
CA ILE A 13 -11.25 19.00 1.96
C ILE A 13 -12.31 18.34 2.82
N ALA A 14 -11.91 17.78 3.96
CA ALA A 14 -12.81 17.09 4.88
C ALA A 14 -13.92 17.98 5.45
N GLN A 15 -13.63 19.27 5.67
CA GLN A 15 -14.62 20.23 6.18
C GLN A 15 -15.60 20.72 5.11
N ARG A 16 -15.16 20.80 3.86
CA ARG A 16 -15.94 21.40 2.77
C ARG A 16 -16.62 20.39 1.86
N SER A 17 -16.24 19.11 1.93
CA SER A 17 -16.67 18.09 0.99
C SER A 17 -17.14 16.82 1.70
N SER A 18 -18.00 16.95 2.70
CA SER A 18 -18.53 15.80 3.48
C SER A 18 -19.22 14.73 2.64
N ASN A 19 -19.74 15.10 1.44
CA ASN A 19 -20.39 14.17 0.51
C ASN A 19 -19.44 13.63 -0.56
N LEU A 20 -18.11 13.75 -0.37
CA LEU A 20 -17.14 13.26 -1.32
C LEU A 20 -17.25 11.73 -1.48
N ARG A 21 -17.34 11.27 -2.72
CA ARG A 21 -17.43 9.83 -3.05
C ARG A 21 -16.13 9.27 -3.60
N CYS A 22 -15.28 10.11 -4.16
CA CYS A 22 -14.02 9.71 -4.77
C CYS A 22 -12.90 10.65 -4.32
N LEU A 23 -11.82 10.08 -3.75
CA LEU A 23 -10.61 10.79 -3.39
C LEU A 23 -9.41 10.07 -4.00
N ARG A 24 -8.67 10.75 -4.85
CA ARG A 24 -7.46 10.22 -5.49
C ARG A 24 -6.28 11.12 -5.15
N LEU A 25 -5.24 10.51 -4.59
CA LEU A 25 -4.00 11.16 -4.19
C LEU A 25 -2.83 10.42 -4.81
N ALA A 26 -2.27 10.99 -5.86
CA ALA A 26 -1.07 10.45 -6.51
C ALA A 26 0.13 11.33 -6.19
N MET A 27 1.28 10.72 -5.88
CA MET A 27 2.57 11.41 -5.66
C MET A 27 2.53 12.55 -4.63
N CYS A 28 1.69 12.43 -3.62
CA CYS A 28 1.55 13.45 -2.57
C CYS A 28 2.63 13.25 -1.49
N TYR A 29 3.75 13.96 -1.60
CA TYR A 29 4.79 14.08 -0.58
C TYR A 29 4.81 15.52 -0.04
N PRO A 30 5.05 15.76 1.25
CA PRO A 30 5.10 14.89 2.41
C PRO A 30 3.73 14.86 3.12
N LEU A 31 3.14 13.67 3.24
CA LEU A 31 1.92 13.49 4.02
C LEU A 31 2.28 12.91 5.38
N THR A 32 1.85 13.54 6.46
CA THR A 32 1.81 12.84 7.72
C THR A 32 0.64 11.85 7.68
N GLY A 33 0.91 10.57 7.94
CA GLY A 33 -0.12 9.53 7.92
C GLY A 33 -1.32 9.91 8.80
N ASN A 34 -1.07 10.53 9.95
CA ASN A 34 -2.10 10.92 10.92
C ASN A 34 -3.02 12.03 10.41
N GLY A 35 -2.49 13.06 9.75
CA GLY A 35 -3.30 14.16 9.21
C GLY A 35 -4.22 13.68 8.09
N PHE A 36 -3.71 12.84 7.20
CA PHE A 36 -4.47 12.21 6.14
C PHE A 36 -5.59 11.31 6.69
N VAL A 37 -5.25 10.36 7.57
CA VAL A 37 -6.24 9.46 8.19
C VAL A 37 -7.33 10.25 8.89
N SER A 38 -6.98 11.28 9.69
CA SER A 38 -7.94 12.15 10.39
C SER A 38 -8.89 12.89 9.44
N ALA A 39 -8.45 13.21 8.23
CA ALA A 39 -9.31 13.82 7.22
C ALA A 39 -10.23 12.79 6.57
N VAL A 40 -9.70 11.62 6.16
CA VAL A 40 -10.48 10.56 5.53
C VAL A 40 -11.58 10.04 6.46
N MET A 41 -11.32 9.93 7.76
CA MET A 41 -12.32 9.54 8.77
C MET A 41 -13.58 10.43 8.80
N LYS A 42 -13.55 11.62 8.22
CA LYS A 42 -14.70 12.52 8.10
C LYS A 42 -15.47 12.35 6.78
N LEU A 43 -15.01 11.47 5.89
CA LEU A 43 -15.54 11.27 4.55
C LEU A 43 -16.33 9.94 4.45
N SER A 44 -17.36 9.78 5.30
CA SER A 44 -18.12 8.53 5.43
C SER A 44 -18.89 8.09 4.18
N PHE A 45 -19.05 8.96 3.19
CA PHE A 45 -19.68 8.66 1.90
C PHE A 45 -18.68 8.22 0.82
N LEU A 46 -17.40 8.01 1.19
CA LEU A 46 -16.36 7.66 0.24
C LEU A 46 -16.61 6.26 -0.33
N GLU A 47 -16.69 6.18 -1.66
CA GLU A 47 -16.84 4.94 -2.42
C GLU A 47 -15.54 4.52 -3.11
N GLU A 48 -14.65 5.48 -3.39
CA GLU A 48 -13.35 5.25 -4.00
C GLU A 48 -12.26 6.02 -3.27
N LEU A 49 -11.18 5.32 -2.91
CA LEU A 49 -9.97 5.88 -2.33
C LEU A 49 -8.75 5.34 -3.07
N ASP A 50 -7.97 6.25 -3.68
CA ASP A 50 -6.71 5.95 -4.34
C ASP A 50 -5.57 6.68 -3.64
N ILE A 51 -4.61 5.89 -3.10
CA ILE A 51 -3.41 6.37 -2.41
C ILE A 51 -2.22 5.76 -3.13
N SER A 52 -1.90 6.31 -4.28
CA SER A 52 -0.82 5.79 -5.11
C SER A 52 0.48 6.56 -4.90
N GLN A 53 1.60 5.83 -4.84
CA GLN A 53 2.96 6.37 -4.70
C GLN A 53 3.25 7.07 -3.35
N GLY A 54 2.55 6.71 -2.28
CA GLY A 54 2.89 7.12 -0.92
C GLY A 54 3.74 6.07 -0.20
N TYR A 55 4.75 6.51 0.58
CA TYR A 55 5.56 5.61 1.43
C TYR A 55 5.09 5.59 2.89
N THR A 56 4.10 6.38 3.21
CA THR A 56 3.64 6.53 4.59
C THR A 56 2.82 5.31 5.00
N GLN A 57 3.13 4.75 6.16
CA GLN A 57 2.28 3.75 6.80
C GLN A 57 0.98 4.41 7.27
N LEU A 58 -0.15 3.81 6.94
CA LEU A 58 -1.48 4.34 7.20
C LEU A 58 -2.23 3.45 8.17
N ASP A 59 -3.03 4.06 9.04
CA ASP A 59 -4.01 3.32 9.84
C ASP A 59 -5.22 2.96 8.97
N LEU A 60 -5.09 1.87 8.21
CA LEU A 60 -6.16 1.38 7.33
C LEU A 60 -7.35 0.84 8.11
N LYS A 61 -7.19 0.43 9.37
CA LYS A 61 -8.32 0.04 10.23
C LYS A 61 -9.23 1.24 10.51
N ALA A 62 -8.64 2.38 10.88
CA ALA A 62 -9.40 3.60 11.10
C ALA A 62 -10.10 4.07 9.82
N ILE A 63 -9.44 3.98 8.66
CA ILE A 63 -10.02 4.31 7.36
C ILE A 63 -11.20 3.40 7.05
N GLY A 64 -11.03 2.07 7.11
CA GLY A 64 -12.06 1.11 6.76
C GLY A 64 -13.31 1.24 7.63
N HIS A 65 -13.14 1.39 8.94
CA HIS A 65 -14.28 1.62 9.85
C HIS A 65 -15.02 2.92 9.58
N SER A 66 -14.32 3.96 9.09
CA SER A 66 -14.91 5.27 8.85
C SER A 66 -15.55 5.41 7.48
N CYS A 67 -15.16 4.57 6.51
CA CYS A 67 -15.62 4.60 5.12
C CYS A 67 -16.37 3.30 4.74
N PRO A 68 -17.53 2.99 5.33
CA PRO A 68 -18.20 1.70 5.13
C PRO A 68 -18.76 1.49 3.72
N LEU A 69 -18.81 2.55 2.89
CA LEU A 69 -19.29 2.47 1.51
C LEU A 69 -18.16 2.25 0.49
N LEU A 70 -16.94 1.99 0.95
CA LEU A 70 -15.78 1.87 0.09
C LEU A 70 -15.87 0.62 -0.79
N LYS A 71 -15.88 0.83 -2.11
CA LYS A 71 -15.96 -0.22 -3.15
C LYS A 71 -14.67 -0.35 -3.94
N THR A 72 -13.90 0.73 -4.04
CA THR A 72 -12.63 0.78 -4.76
C THR A 72 -11.55 1.30 -3.84
N PHE A 73 -10.52 0.50 -3.62
CA PHE A 73 -9.36 0.90 -2.86
C PHE A 73 -8.08 0.60 -3.65
N LYS A 74 -7.23 1.62 -3.78
CA LYS A 74 -5.93 1.52 -4.45
C LYS A 74 -4.84 1.97 -3.50
N LEU A 75 -3.90 1.07 -3.22
CA LEU A 75 -2.72 1.33 -2.42
C LEU A 75 -1.50 0.87 -3.21
N ASN A 76 -1.12 1.67 -4.22
CA ASN A 76 -0.04 1.33 -5.12
C ASN A 76 1.29 1.93 -4.64
N ARG A 77 2.30 1.09 -4.53
CA ARG A 77 3.63 1.47 -4.04
C ARG A 77 4.67 1.37 -5.15
N PRO A 78 5.47 2.40 -5.42
CA PRO A 78 6.30 2.47 -6.64
C PRO A 78 7.47 1.51 -6.65
N SER A 79 8.00 1.05 -5.64
CA SER A 79 9.11 0.09 -5.61
C SER A 79 9.26 -0.47 -4.21
N PHE A 80 9.10 -1.75 -4.06
CA PHE A 80 9.31 -2.36 -2.76
C PHE A 80 10.46 -3.35 -2.78
N SER A 81 11.30 -3.24 -1.77
CA SER A 81 12.27 -4.28 -1.47
C SER A 81 11.54 -5.60 -1.22
N ARG A 82 11.93 -6.65 -1.94
CA ARG A 82 11.42 -8.02 -1.74
C ARG A 82 11.55 -8.55 -0.30
N PHE A 83 12.25 -7.80 0.55
CA PHE A 83 12.59 -8.23 1.91
C PHE A 83 11.66 -7.67 2.98
N VAL A 84 10.81 -6.70 2.66
CA VAL A 84 9.92 -6.08 3.65
C VAL A 84 8.52 -6.64 3.50
N LYS A 85 8.06 -7.31 4.57
CA LYS A 85 6.68 -7.81 4.66
C LYS A 85 5.84 -6.79 5.42
N TYR A 86 4.82 -6.29 4.77
CA TYR A 86 3.83 -5.41 5.36
C TYR A 86 2.50 -6.16 5.44
N ASP A 87 2.32 -6.92 6.49
CA ASP A 87 1.14 -7.78 6.66
C ASP A 87 -0.01 -7.09 7.40
N ASP A 88 0.24 -5.97 8.09
CA ASP A 88 -0.77 -5.28 8.88
C ASP A 88 -1.78 -4.52 8.01
N GLU A 89 -1.32 -3.85 6.95
CA GLU A 89 -2.20 -3.12 6.03
C GLU A 89 -3.17 -4.05 5.27
N PRO A 90 -2.72 -5.15 4.64
CA PRO A 90 -3.62 -6.12 4.01
C PRO A 90 -4.60 -6.78 4.98
N LEU A 91 -4.16 -7.03 6.23
CA LEU A 91 -5.05 -7.54 7.27
C LEU A 91 -6.14 -6.54 7.62
N ALA A 92 -5.78 -5.27 7.77
CA ALA A 92 -6.74 -4.20 8.03
C ALA A 92 -7.78 -4.08 6.91
N ILE A 93 -7.36 -4.20 5.63
CA ILE A 93 -8.28 -4.24 4.47
C ILE A 93 -9.26 -5.40 4.63
N ALA A 94 -8.76 -6.61 4.88
CA ALA A 94 -9.60 -7.79 5.04
C ALA A 94 -10.63 -7.64 6.18
N GLU A 95 -10.22 -7.08 7.31
CA GLU A 95 -11.06 -6.94 8.51
C GLU A 95 -12.10 -5.83 8.41
N THR A 96 -11.83 -4.76 7.65
CA THR A 96 -12.64 -3.52 7.76
C THR A 96 -13.28 -3.04 6.45
N MET A 97 -12.97 -3.68 5.31
CA MET A 97 -13.46 -3.24 4.00
C MET A 97 -14.19 -4.36 3.21
N PRO A 98 -15.26 -4.98 3.78
CA PRO A 98 -15.90 -6.15 3.17
C PRO A 98 -16.64 -5.86 1.86
N GLU A 99 -17.01 -4.59 1.61
CA GLU A 99 -17.77 -4.18 0.41
C GLU A 99 -16.89 -3.94 -0.82
N LEU A 100 -15.56 -4.19 -0.71
CA LEU A 100 -14.64 -3.96 -1.82
C LEU A 100 -14.99 -4.82 -3.03
N ARG A 101 -14.98 -4.15 -4.20
CA ARG A 101 -15.14 -4.74 -5.54
C ARG A 101 -13.86 -4.62 -6.37
N HIS A 102 -13.10 -3.56 -6.15
CA HIS A 102 -11.85 -3.28 -6.87
C HIS A 102 -10.75 -2.99 -5.85
N LEU A 103 -9.69 -3.79 -5.90
CA LEU A 103 -8.52 -3.66 -5.03
C LEU A 103 -7.26 -3.67 -5.87
N GLU A 104 -6.46 -2.61 -5.77
CA GLU A 104 -5.14 -2.53 -6.39
C GLU A 104 -4.07 -2.42 -5.30
N LEU A 105 -3.16 -3.39 -5.27
CA LEU A 105 -2.06 -3.49 -4.30
C LEU A 105 -0.70 -3.57 -5.01
N PHE A 106 -0.56 -2.89 -6.16
CA PHE A 106 0.66 -2.89 -6.95
C PHE A 106 1.90 -2.61 -6.09
N GLY A 107 2.90 -3.48 -6.16
CA GLY A 107 4.17 -3.33 -5.44
C GLY A 107 4.09 -3.49 -3.91
N ASN A 108 2.99 -4.04 -3.37
CA ASN A 108 2.85 -4.26 -1.94
C ASN A 108 3.57 -5.52 -1.45
N GLY A 109 3.99 -5.50 -0.19
CA GLY A 109 4.71 -6.59 0.47
C GLY A 109 3.83 -7.64 1.14
N LEU A 110 2.54 -7.78 0.77
CA LEU A 110 1.63 -8.76 1.37
C LEU A 110 2.06 -10.21 1.08
N THR A 111 1.70 -11.12 1.99
CA THR A 111 1.96 -12.55 1.87
C THR A 111 0.72 -13.33 1.41
N ASN A 112 0.89 -14.60 1.02
CA ASN A 112 -0.22 -15.50 0.67
C ASN A 112 -1.28 -15.55 1.78
N LEU A 113 -0.86 -15.63 3.04
CA LEU A 113 -1.78 -15.67 4.19
C LEU A 113 -2.70 -14.43 4.24
N ARG A 114 -2.16 -13.26 3.90
CA ARG A 114 -2.94 -12.02 3.89
C ARG A 114 -3.84 -11.90 2.66
N LEU A 115 -3.40 -12.44 1.53
CA LEU A 115 -4.25 -12.55 0.35
C LEU A 115 -5.45 -13.49 0.61
N GLU A 116 -5.23 -14.62 1.27
CA GLU A 116 -6.30 -15.53 1.70
C GLU A 116 -7.32 -14.81 2.60
N ALA A 117 -6.85 -14.04 3.59
CA ALA A 117 -7.73 -13.27 4.46
C ALA A 117 -8.58 -12.23 3.67
N ILE A 118 -7.99 -11.56 2.68
CA ILE A 118 -8.73 -10.64 1.79
C ILE A 118 -9.79 -11.42 1.00
N LEU A 119 -9.44 -12.55 0.42
CA LEU A 119 -10.38 -13.38 -0.32
C LEU A 119 -11.51 -13.92 0.58
N ASP A 120 -11.26 -14.22 1.84
CA ASP A 120 -12.27 -14.71 2.77
C ASP A 120 -13.28 -13.63 3.17
N ASN A 121 -12.84 -12.41 3.35
CA ASN A 121 -13.66 -11.33 3.91
C ASN A 121 -14.22 -10.37 2.85
N CYS A 122 -13.48 -10.07 1.77
CA CYS A 122 -13.96 -9.20 0.69
C CYS A 122 -14.71 -10.02 -0.37
N VAL A 123 -15.90 -10.53 -0.02
CA VAL A 123 -16.65 -11.49 -0.85
C VAL A 123 -17.17 -10.93 -2.18
N HIS A 124 -17.21 -9.62 -2.33
CA HIS A 124 -17.67 -8.92 -3.53
C HIS A 124 -16.56 -8.54 -4.50
N LEU A 125 -15.31 -8.93 -4.21
CA LEU A 125 -14.15 -8.54 -4.99
C LEU A 125 -14.20 -9.17 -6.40
N VAL A 126 -14.12 -8.33 -7.44
CA VAL A 126 -14.17 -8.75 -8.86
C VAL A 126 -12.95 -8.30 -9.65
N HIS A 127 -12.21 -7.31 -9.15
CA HIS A 127 -10.93 -6.84 -9.70
C HIS A 127 -9.87 -6.88 -8.61
N LEU A 128 -8.69 -7.48 -8.91
CA LEU A 128 -7.56 -7.56 -8.01
C LEU A 128 -6.26 -7.41 -8.78
N ASP A 129 -5.51 -6.35 -8.48
CA ASP A 129 -4.17 -6.13 -9.04
C ASP A 129 -3.10 -6.42 -7.99
N LEU A 130 -2.30 -7.46 -8.23
CA LEU A 130 -1.19 -7.92 -7.40
C LEU A 130 0.17 -7.75 -8.08
N ARG A 131 0.23 -7.03 -9.18
CA ARG A 131 1.49 -6.87 -9.92
C ARG A 131 2.59 -6.32 -9.01
N ARG A 132 3.80 -6.87 -9.16
CA ARG A 132 4.97 -6.58 -8.32
C ARG A 132 4.81 -6.90 -6.82
N CYS A 133 3.80 -7.67 -6.44
CA CYS A 133 3.68 -8.22 -5.09
C CYS A 133 4.54 -9.48 -4.94
N PHE A 134 5.84 -9.31 -4.83
CA PHE A 134 6.82 -10.41 -4.93
C PHE A 134 6.82 -11.42 -3.77
N ASN A 135 6.10 -11.14 -2.69
CA ASN A 135 5.91 -12.10 -1.58
C ASN A 135 4.68 -13.02 -1.81
N ILE A 136 3.92 -12.78 -2.88
CA ILE A 136 2.82 -13.63 -3.31
C ILE A 136 3.37 -14.72 -4.22
N ASN A 137 3.00 -15.97 -3.90
CA ASN A 137 3.21 -17.11 -4.77
C ASN A 137 1.84 -17.73 -5.09
N LEU A 138 1.28 -17.38 -6.26
CA LEU A 138 -0.01 -17.88 -6.72
C LEU A 138 0.16 -19.27 -7.33
N LEU A 139 0.05 -20.30 -6.49
CA LEU A 139 0.11 -21.71 -6.90
C LEU A 139 -1.02 -22.50 -6.24
N GLY A 140 -1.39 -23.65 -6.86
CA GLY A 140 -2.32 -24.61 -6.29
C GLY A 140 -3.71 -24.03 -6.01
N ASP A 141 -4.20 -24.24 -4.80
CA ASP A 141 -5.56 -23.85 -4.41
C ASP A 141 -5.75 -22.33 -4.35
N LEU A 142 -4.73 -21.56 -3.98
CA LEU A 142 -4.82 -20.11 -3.94
C LEU A 142 -4.99 -19.51 -5.34
N GLU A 143 -4.20 -19.99 -6.32
CA GLU A 143 -4.35 -19.58 -7.73
C GLU A 143 -5.74 -19.95 -8.24
N LYS A 144 -6.21 -21.15 -7.97
CA LYS A 144 -7.55 -21.61 -8.36
C LYS A 144 -8.62 -20.69 -7.78
N ARG A 145 -8.59 -20.41 -6.47
CA ARG A 145 -9.53 -19.50 -5.79
C ARG A 145 -9.54 -18.11 -6.42
N CYS A 146 -8.37 -17.55 -6.70
CA CYS A 146 -8.25 -16.24 -7.35
C CYS A 146 -8.89 -16.26 -8.74
N SER A 147 -8.54 -17.26 -9.58
CA SER A 147 -8.99 -17.36 -10.97
C SER A 147 -10.50 -17.64 -11.10
N GLU A 148 -11.08 -18.44 -10.19
CA GLU A 148 -12.52 -18.75 -10.21
C GLU A 148 -13.38 -17.57 -9.74
N ARG A 149 -12.85 -16.74 -8.84
CA ARG A 149 -13.63 -15.70 -8.19
C ARG A 149 -13.40 -14.31 -8.73
N ILE A 150 -12.16 -14.00 -9.10
CA ILE A 150 -11.75 -12.66 -9.54
C ILE A 150 -11.82 -12.61 -11.07
N ARG A 151 -12.74 -11.79 -11.60
CA ARG A 151 -12.95 -11.67 -13.05
C ARG A 151 -11.77 -10.98 -13.76
N ASP A 152 -11.19 -9.98 -13.10
CA ASP A 152 -10.04 -9.22 -13.61
C ASP A 152 -8.89 -9.33 -12.61
N LEU A 153 -8.09 -10.38 -12.77
CA LEU A 153 -6.94 -10.69 -11.93
C LEU A 153 -5.65 -10.30 -12.65
N ARG A 154 -4.88 -9.43 -12.03
CA ARG A 154 -3.50 -9.11 -12.42
C ARG A 154 -2.54 -9.79 -11.43
N ARG A 155 -1.71 -10.67 -11.96
CA ARG A 155 -0.78 -11.50 -11.18
C ARG A 155 0.51 -10.76 -10.85
N PRO A 156 1.29 -11.22 -9.85
CA PRO A 156 2.56 -10.59 -9.48
C PRO A 156 3.53 -10.37 -10.65
N ASP A 157 3.60 -11.32 -11.57
CA ASP A 157 4.53 -11.30 -12.70
C ASP A 157 3.92 -10.81 -14.03
N ASP A 158 2.66 -10.35 -14.01
CA ASP A 158 2.02 -9.80 -15.21
C ASP A 158 2.71 -8.50 -15.66
N SER A 159 2.61 -8.20 -16.97
CA SER A 159 3.20 -7.01 -17.56
C SER A 159 2.71 -5.73 -16.87
N THR A 160 3.65 -4.83 -16.63
CA THR A 160 3.40 -3.52 -16.03
C THR A 160 3.40 -2.37 -17.04
N ALA A 161 3.53 -2.67 -18.34
CA ALA A 161 3.67 -1.69 -19.41
C ALA A 161 2.45 -0.72 -19.52
N ASP A 162 1.29 -1.12 -19.03
CA ASP A 162 0.08 -0.30 -18.94
C ASP A 162 -0.02 0.50 -17.62
N SER A 163 0.94 0.31 -16.71
CA SER A 163 0.91 0.95 -15.40
C SER A 163 1.62 2.30 -15.43
N PRO A 164 0.99 3.37 -14.93
CA PRO A 164 1.69 4.66 -14.78
C PRO A 164 2.83 4.63 -13.76
N PHE A 165 2.96 3.53 -13.01
CA PHE A 165 3.96 3.36 -11.95
C PHE A 165 5.26 2.72 -12.44
N ASP A 166 5.28 2.17 -13.64
CA ASP A 166 6.47 1.49 -14.18
C ASP A 166 7.57 2.45 -14.61
N ALA A 167 7.22 3.63 -15.11
CA ALA A 167 8.17 4.65 -15.56
C ALA A 167 9.04 5.25 -14.43
N SER A 168 8.68 5.03 -13.16
CA SER A 168 9.45 5.54 -12.02
C SER A 168 10.46 4.53 -11.46
N SER A 169 10.42 3.27 -11.92
CA SER A 169 11.35 2.22 -11.44
C SER A 169 12.78 2.40 -11.94
N ASP A 170 12.98 3.10 -13.08
CA ASP A 170 14.31 3.30 -13.68
C ASP A 170 15.14 4.38 -12.95
N ILE A 171 14.52 5.20 -12.09
CA ILE A 171 15.22 6.30 -11.38
C ILE A 171 15.99 5.79 -10.16
N TYR A 172 15.63 4.63 -9.60
CA TYR A 172 16.25 4.10 -8.37
C TYR A 172 17.16 2.88 -8.57
N SER A 173 17.27 2.34 -9.79
CA SER A 173 18.17 1.21 -10.07
C SER A 173 19.62 1.62 -10.35
N ALA A 174 19.96 2.92 -10.35
CA ALA A 174 21.29 3.44 -10.61
C ALA A 174 22.13 3.73 -9.36
N GLY A 175 21.81 3.13 -8.22
CA GLY A 175 22.51 3.34 -6.95
C GLY A 175 22.60 2.06 -6.13
N GLU A 176 23.12 0.98 -6.70
CA GLU A 176 23.78 -0.09 -5.91
C GLU A 176 25.19 0.41 -5.57
N ASP A 177 25.29 1.43 -4.72
CA ASP A 177 26.55 1.75 -4.08
C ASP A 177 26.73 0.79 -2.90
N ASP A 178 27.75 -0.04 -3.03
CA ASP A 178 28.35 -0.89 -2.02
C ASP A 178 28.41 -0.18 -0.66
N TYR A 179 27.54 -0.52 0.28
CA TYR A 179 27.82 -0.29 1.67
C TYR A 179 28.79 -1.35 2.13
N ASP A 180 30.08 -1.09 1.93
CA ASP A 180 31.16 -1.73 2.64
C ASP A 180 30.91 -1.57 4.13
N PHE A 181 30.53 -2.66 4.75
CA PHE A 181 30.47 -2.80 6.20
C PHE A 181 31.89 -2.76 6.74
N TYR A 182 32.36 -1.57 7.10
CA TYR A 182 33.59 -1.44 7.89
C TYR A 182 33.32 -2.06 9.26
N SER A 183 33.84 -3.24 9.48
CA SER A 183 34.08 -3.79 10.82
C SER A 183 35.20 -2.97 11.47
N ASP A 184 34.83 -2.04 12.33
CA ASP A 184 35.76 -1.32 13.20
C ASP A 184 36.17 -2.28 14.33
N ASP A 185 37.27 -2.98 14.11
CA ASP A 185 38.03 -3.66 15.16
C ASP A 185 38.73 -2.58 16.04
N SER A 186 38.02 -2.02 16.97
CA SER A 186 38.62 -1.21 18.02
C SER A 186 39.18 -2.11 19.11
N ASP A 187 40.49 -2.37 19.02
CA ASP A 187 41.34 -2.87 20.10
C ASP A 187 41.09 -2.09 21.40
N VAL A 188 40.45 -2.73 22.35
CA VAL A 188 40.37 -2.22 23.74
C VAL A 188 41.71 -2.39 24.38
N TYR A 189 42.51 -1.33 24.40
CA TYR A 189 43.70 -1.19 25.19
C TYR A 189 43.31 -1.10 26.69
N ASN A 190 43.66 -2.10 27.47
CA ASN A 190 43.44 -2.15 28.90
C ASN A 190 44.73 -1.73 29.65
N PRO A 191 44.80 -0.56 30.32
CA PRO A 191 45.98 -0.11 31.07
C PRO A 191 45.82 -0.34 32.56
N TYR A 192 45.85 -1.59 33.04
CA TYR A 192 46.07 -1.89 34.45
C TYR A 192 46.83 -3.21 34.61
N TYR A 193 48.16 -3.14 34.50
CA TYR A 193 49.15 -3.99 35.23
C TYR A 193 50.48 -3.27 35.19
N ASP A 194 50.76 -2.51 36.25
CA ASP A 194 51.98 -2.47 37.04
C ASP A 194 51.72 -1.71 38.36
#